data_ffeb1f8cb34735ca4a143290b381fc4d
#
_entry.id   ffeb1f8cb34735ca4a143290b381fc4d
#
_cell.length_a   1.000
_cell.length_b   1.000
_cell.length_c   1.000
_cell.angle_alpha   90.00
_cell.angle_beta   90.00
_cell.angle_gamma   90.00
#
_symmetry.space_group_name_H-M   'P 1'
#
loop_
_entity.id
_entity.type
_entity.pdbx_description
1 polymer ?
#
loop_
_entity_poly.entity_id
_entity_poly.type
_entity_poly.pdbx_seq_one_letter_code
_entity_poly.pdbx_strand_id
1 'polypeptide(L)'
;GLSVVGLERGDRRGVEDFQDIHDEWRYAVNYGLMQDLSKETITFRNTEEMRALPMRKLGSFLLGDGLGGAGVHWNGMNFRFSPYDFQIKTMTDERYGKNKLGKEYILQDYPLTYDEMEPYYTAFEMALGVAGEPGYFGGKRSKPYAMPPLVKTPVLSKFETAAKQTGCHPYMIPAA
;
A
#
# COMPACT_ATOMS: atom_id res chain seq x y z
N GLY A 1 -19.78 19.25 15.17
CA GLY A 1 -19.14 18.09 14.55
C GLY A 1 -20.17 17.15 14.00
N LEU A 2 -19.77 16.25 13.09
CA LEU A 2 -20.62 15.19 12.56
C LEU A 2 -20.66 14.03 13.55
N SER A 3 -21.82 13.39 13.71
CA SER A 3 -21.92 12.10 14.38
C SER A 3 -21.58 11.00 13.37
N VAL A 4 -20.65 10.13 13.74
CA VAL A 4 -20.20 9.04 12.87
C VAL A 4 -20.41 7.71 13.56
N VAL A 5 -20.98 6.74 12.85
CA VAL A 5 -21.10 5.35 13.29
C VAL A 5 -20.26 4.50 12.36
N GLY A 6 -19.32 3.76 12.92
CA GLY A 6 -18.54 2.74 12.21
C GLY A 6 -19.16 1.36 12.43
N LEU A 7 -19.35 0.61 11.34
CA LEU A 7 -19.77 -0.79 11.40
C LEU A 7 -18.59 -1.67 11.04
N GLU A 8 -18.22 -2.57 11.93
CA GLU A 8 -17.13 -3.52 11.75
C GLU A 8 -17.65 -4.95 11.88
N ARG A 9 -17.21 -5.83 11.02
CA ARG A 9 -17.61 -7.23 10.99
C ARG A 9 -16.73 -8.11 11.89
N GLY A 10 -15.44 -7.78 11.94
CA GLY A 10 -14.47 -8.54 12.71
C GLY A 10 -14.39 -8.12 14.18
N ASP A 11 -13.61 -8.84 14.93
CA ASP A 11 -13.43 -8.61 16.36
C ASP A 11 -12.58 -7.36 16.65
N ARG A 12 -12.76 -6.80 17.84
CA ARG A 12 -11.86 -5.78 18.36
C ARG A 12 -10.54 -6.44 18.74
N ARG A 13 -9.43 -5.89 18.23
CA ARG A 13 -8.07 -6.31 18.59
C ARG A 13 -7.51 -5.42 19.69
N GLY A 14 -6.84 -6.03 20.66
CA GLY A 14 -6.08 -5.37 21.72
C GLY A 14 -4.59 -5.57 21.53
N VAL A 15 -3.78 -4.95 22.38
CA VAL A 15 -2.31 -5.10 22.36
C VAL A 15 -1.88 -6.55 22.49
N GLU A 16 -2.62 -7.35 23.25
CA GLU A 16 -2.41 -8.77 23.47
C GLU A 16 -2.53 -9.64 22.20
N ASP A 17 -3.23 -9.14 21.18
CA ASP A 17 -3.37 -9.83 19.89
C ASP A 17 -2.12 -9.65 19.00
N PHE A 18 -1.28 -8.65 19.31
CA PHE A 18 -0.07 -8.28 18.55
C PHE A 18 1.19 -8.68 19.32
N GLN A 19 1.42 -9.98 19.48
CA GLN A 19 2.58 -10.48 20.22
C GLN A 19 3.83 -10.57 19.33
N ASP A 20 4.97 -10.13 19.85
CA ASP A 20 6.25 -10.03 19.12
C ASP A 20 6.80 -11.36 18.60
N ILE A 21 6.34 -12.48 19.14
CA ILE A 21 6.77 -13.83 18.75
C ILE A 21 6.01 -14.38 17.55
N HIS A 22 5.12 -13.60 16.95
CA HIS A 22 4.33 -14.02 15.81
C HIS A 22 5.09 -13.74 14.53
N ASP A 23 5.29 -14.78 13.71
CA ASP A 23 5.80 -14.66 12.36
C ASP A 23 4.69 -14.57 11.31
N GLU A 24 5.06 -14.31 10.07
CA GLU A 24 4.12 -14.24 8.93
C GLU A 24 3.33 -15.53 8.73
N TRP A 25 3.94 -16.68 9.05
CA TRP A 25 3.28 -17.97 9.00
C TRP A 25 2.05 -18.00 9.89
N ARG A 26 2.17 -17.49 11.10
CA ARG A 26 1.06 -17.46 12.05
C ARG A 26 -0.06 -16.53 11.57
N TYR A 27 0.27 -15.36 11.04
CA TYR A 27 -0.74 -14.44 10.52
C TYR A 27 -1.39 -14.96 9.25
N ALA A 28 -0.61 -15.41 8.28
CA ALA A 28 -1.09 -15.81 6.97
C ALA A 28 -1.77 -17.19 6.97
N VAL A 29 -1.29 -18.14 7.77
CA VAL A 29 -1.77 -19.53 7.74
C VAL A 29 -2.75 -19.85 8.85
N ASN A 30 -2.55 -19.27 10.04
CA ASN A 30 -3.39 -19.52 11.21
C ASN A 30 -4.50 -18.46 11.40
N TYR A 31 -4.62 -17.51 10.49
CA TYR A 31 -5.65 -16.46 10.52
C TYR A 31 -5.67 -15.61 11.79
N GLY A 32 -4.53 -15.40 12.43
CA GLY A 32 -4.47 -14.63 13.67
C GLY A 32 -5.05 -13.23 13.54
N LEU A 33 -4.75 -12.55 12.42
CA LEU A 33 -5.22 -11.19 12.13
C LEU A 33 -5.89 -11.06 10.77
N MET A 34 -6.19 -12.18 10.10
CA MET A 34 -6.72 -12.20 8.75
C MET A 34 -8.03 -12.96 8.67
N GLN A 35 -8.76 -12.71 7.59
CA GLN A 35 -10.04 -13.35 7.33
C GLN A 35 -9.92 -14.87 7.25
N ASP A 36 -10.79 -15.57 7.95
CA ASP A 36 -10.89 -17.03 7.89
C ASP A 36 -11.68 -17.47 6.65
N LEU A 37 -10.97 -17.93 5.63
CA LEU A 37 -11.55 -18.39 4.36
C LEU A 37 -12.37 -19.68 4.50
N SER A 38 -12.31 -20.37 5.65
CA SER A 38 -13.20 -21.51 5.92
C SER A 38 -14.61 -21.06 6.26
N LYS A 39 -14.76 -19.85 6.78
CA LYS A 39 -16.04 -19.25 7.15
C LYS A 39 -16.56 -18.28 6.08
N GLU A 40 -15.63 -17.57 5.42
CA GLU A 40 -15.97 -16.52 4.47
C GLU A 40 -15.15 -16.68 3.19
N THR A 41 -15.82 -16.99 2.10
CA THR A 41 -15.17 -17.21 0.81
C THR A 41 -14.98 -15.88 0.09
N ILE A 42 -13.72 -15.58 -0.26
CA ILE A 42 -13.38 -14.53 -1.25
C ILE A 42 -13.33 -15.20 -2.61
N THR A 43 -14.00 -14.61 -3.58
CA THR A 43 -13.95 -15.08 -4.97
C THR A 43 -13.32 -14.04 -5.87
N PHE A 44 -12.75 -14.50 -6.98
CA PHE A 44 -12.19 -13.61 -8.01
C PHE A 44 -12.55 -14.11 -9.41
N ARG A 45 -12.55 -13.20 -10.36
CA ARG A 45 -12.66 -13.47 -11.81
C ARG A 45 -11.85 -12.42 -12.56
N ASN A 46 -11.31 -12.79 -13.71
CA ASN A 46 -10.53 -11.86 -14.51
C ASN A 46 -11.41 -11.00 -15.44
N THR A 47 -12.55 -11.52 -15.86
CA THR A 47 -13.54 -10.80 -16.67
C THR A 47 -14.95 -11.06 -16.15
N GLU A 48 -15.91 -10.25 -16.55
CA GLU A 48 -17.31 -10.39 -16.13
C GLU A 48 -17.94 -11.69 -16.60
N GLU A 49 -17.52 -12.22 -17.73
CA GLU A 49 -18.03 -13.45 -18.33
C GLU A 49 -17.49 -14.71 -17.67
N MET A 50 -16.37 -14.60 -16.94
CA MET A 50 -15.77 -15.73 -16.27
C MET A 50 -16.49 -16.08 -14.99
N ARG A 51 -16.61 -17.39 -14.72
CA ARG A 51 -17.08 -17.86 -13.41
C ARG A 51 -16.13 -17.39 -12.30
N ALA A 52 -16.67 -16.80 -11.25
CA ALA A 52 -15.91 -16.47 -10.06
C ALA A 52 -15.39 -17.73 -9.37
N LEU A 53 -14.09 -17.76 -9.09
CA LEU A 53 -13.42 -18.87 -8.43
C LEU A 53 -13.06 -18.49 -6.99
N PRO A 54 -13.16 -19.41 -6.03
CA PRO A 54 -12.74 -19.12 -4.66
C PRO A 54 -11.22 -18.96 -4.59
N MET A 55 -10.77 -17.94 -3.85
CA MET A 55 -9.37 -17.80 -3.52
C MET A 55 -8.92 -18.94 -2.62
N ARG A 56 -7.74 -19.47 -2.91
CA ARG A 56 -7.12 -20.49 -2.10
C ARG A 56 -6.38 -19.87 -0.92
N LYS A 57 -6.23 -20.62 0.14
CA LYS A 57 -5.56 -20.19 1.36
C LYS A 57 -4.08 -19.81 1.12
N LEU A 58 -3.34 -20.62 0.39
CA LEU A 58 -1.94 -20.38 0.08
C LEU A 58 -1.77 -19.51 -1.16
N GLY A 59 -0.92 -18.50 -1.08
CA GLY A 59 -0.63 -17.57 -2.16
C GLY A 59 -1.74 -16.56 -2.44
N SER A 60 -2.77 -16.50 -1.60
CA SER A 60 -3.84 -15.51 -1.71
C SER A 60 -3.54 -14.30 -0.84
N PHE A 61 -3.92 -13.13 -1.34
CA PHE A 61 -3.92 -11.91 -0.55
C PHE A 61 -5.11 -11.96 0.42
N LEU A 62 -4.82 -12.04 1.71
CA LEU A 62 -5.84 -12.09 2.75
C LEU A 62 -6.13 -10.69 3.30
N LEU A 63 -7.41 -10.41 3.49
CA LEU A 63 -7.86 -9.18 4.12
C LEU A 63 -7.66 -9.26 5.63
N GLY A 64 -7.28 -8.12 6.24
CA GLY A 64 -7.27 -7.99 7.69
C GLY A 64 -8.70 -8.07 8.24
N ASP A 65 -8.85 -8.71 9.40
CA ASP A 65 -10.13 -8.89 10.09
C ASP A 65 -10.10 -8.17 11.44
N GLY A 66 -11.09 -7.32 11.68
CA GLY A 66 -11.20 -6.53 12.89
C GLY A 66 -11.27 -5.04 12.67
N LEU A 67 -11.37 -4.28 13.77
CA LEU A 67 -11.42 -2.82 13.73
C LEU A 67 -10.13 -2.25 13.14
N GLY A 68 -10.25 -1.56 12.00
CA GLY A 68 -9.11 -1.07 11.22
C GLY A 68 -8.79 -1.92 9.98
N GLY A 69 -9.46 -3.03 9.77
CA GLY A 69 -9.33 -3.89 8.59
C GLY A 69 -7.90 -4.35 8.36
N ALA A 70 -7.38 -4.24 7.14
CA ALA A 70 -6.00 -4.61 6.80
C ALA A 70 -4.93 -3.76 7.53
N GLY A 71 -5.31 -2.64 8.15
CA GLY A 71 -4.42 -1.86 9.00
C GLY A 71 -3.90 -2.62 10.21
N VAL A 72 -4.57 -3.69 10.64
CA VAL A 72 -4.12 -4.52 11.78
C VAL A 72 -2.80 -5.26 11.53
N HIS A 73 -2.41 -5.45 10.28
CA HIS A 73 -1.12 -6.03 9.90
C HIS A 73 -0.28 -5.10 9.01
N TRP A 74 -0.57 -3.79 9.06
CA TRP A 74 0.25 -2.79 8.39
C TRP A 74 1.60 -2.64 9.11
N ASN A 75 2.68 -2.68 8.35
CA ASN A 75 4.05 -2.60 8.87
C ASN A 75 4.68 -1.20 8.75
N GLY A 76 3.87 -0.18 8.77
CA GLY A 76 4.31 1.22 8.85
C GLY A 76 4.75 1.86 7.54
N MET A 77 4.80 1.14 6.41
CA MET A 77 5.19 1.73 5.13
C MET A 77 4.16 2.75 4.63
N ASN A 78 4.64 3.93 4.23
CA ASN A 78 3.81 5.10 3.95
C ASN A 78 4.15 5.74 2.59
N PHE A 79 3.99 5.00 1.51
CA PHE A 79 4.22 5.53 0.18
C PHE A 79 3.06 6.42 -0.27
N ARG A 80 3.38 7.51 -0.97
CA ARG A 80 2.41 8.24 -1.79
C ARG A 80 2.31 7.59 -3.16
N PHE A 81 1.14 7.64 -3.75
CA PHE A 81 1.04 7.42 -5.19
C PHE A 81 1.82 8.51 -5.94
N SER A 82 2.43 8.14 -7.05
CA SER A 82 3.08 9.10 -7.94
C SER A 82 2.04 9.83 -8.81
N PRO A 83 2.40 10.96 -9.45
CA PRO A 83 1.51 11.58 -10.43
C PRO A 83 1.05 10.63 -11.55
N TYR A 84 1.91 9.67 -11.92
CA TYR A 84 1.59 8.65 -12.91
C TYR A 84 0.43 7.75 -12.46
N ASP A 85 0.38 7.36 -11.19
CA ASP A 85 -0.67 6.49 -10.67
C ASP A 85 -2.06 7.15 -10.75
N PHE A 86 -2.14 8.47 -10.60
CA PHE A 86 -3.40 9.21 -10.74
C PHE A 86 -3.88 9.33 -12.19
N GLN A 87 -2.96 9.33 -13.15
CA GLN A 87 -3.24 9.54 -14.57
C GLN A 87 -2.71 8.39 -15.44
N ILE A 88 -2.83 7.18 -14.91
CA ILE A 88 -2.21 5.99 -15.51
C ILE A 88 -2.66 5.76 -16.96
N LYS A 89 -3.94 5.96 -17.27
CA LYS A 89 -4.45 5.82 -18.63
C LYS A 89 -3.90 6.90 -19.56
N THR A 90 -4.07 8.16 -19.18
CA THR A 90 -3.60 9.29 -19.97
C THR A 90 -2.10 9.21 -20.23
N MET A 91 -1.28 9.04 -19.19
CA MET A 91 0.16 8.98 -19.33
C MET A 91 0.66 7.72 -20.06
N THR A 92 -0.06 6.61 -19.98
CA THR A 92 0.23 5.40 -20.76
C THR A 92 -0.05 5.66 -22.24
N ASP A 93 -1.20 6.25 -22.57
CA ASP A 93 -1.57 6.60 -23.95
C ASP A 93 -0.59 7.63 -24.57
N GLU A 94 -0.15 8.60 -23.80
CA GLU A 94 0.85 9.59 -24.24
C GLU A 94 2.22 8.95 -24.49
N ARG A 95 2.67 8.09 -23.58
CA ARG A 95 4.01 7.49 -23.65
C ARG A 95 4.14 6.40 -24.72
N TYR A 96 3.13 5.56 -24.85
CA TYR A 96 3.19 4.36 -25.70
C TYR A 96 2.27 4.41 -26.92
N GLY A 97 1.39 5.40 -27.01
CA GLY A 97 0.37 5.53 -28.04
C GLY A 97 -0.97 4.95 -27.64
N LYS A 98 -2.05 5.58 -28.12
CA LYS A 98 -3.43 5.14 -27.88
C LYS A 98 -3.66 3.72 -28.40
N ASN A 99 -4.42 2.95 -27.64
CA ASN A 99 -4.79 1.56 -27.98
C ASN A 99 -3.62 0.57 -28.12
N LYS A 100 -2.46 0.88 -27.51
CA LYS A 100 -1.33 -0.07 -27.48
C LYS A 100 -1.61 -1.26 -26.59
N LEU A 101 -2.35 -1.06 -25.52
CA LEU A 101 -2.82 -2.16 -24.69
C LEU A 101 -4.05 -2.81 -25.31
N GLY A 102 -4.19 -4.11 -25.15
CA GLY A 102 -5.35 -4.85 -25.59
C GLY A 102 -6.65 -4.34 -24.94
N LYS A 103 -7.78 -4.61 -25.57
CA LYS A 103 -9.10 -4.16 -25.07
C LYS A 103 -9.47 -4.80 -23.74
N GLU A 104 -8.81 -5.88 -23.37
CA GLU A 104 -8.95 -6.60 -22.10
C GLU A 104 -8.36 -5.85 -20.90
N TYR A 105 -7.51 -4.84 -21.16
CA TYR A 105 -6.95 -4.00 -20.10
C TYR A 105 -7.83 -2.78 -19.85
N ILE A 106 -8.42 -2.72 -18.67
CA ILE A 106 -9.23 -1.57 -18.27
C ILE A 106 -8.35 -0.64 -17.45
N LEU A 107 -7.78 0.38 -18.11
CA LEU A 107 -7.09 1.48 -17.44
C LEU A 107 -8.03 2.65 -17.29
N GLN A 108 -8.02 3.25 -16.11
CA GLN A 108 -8.81 4.43 -15.80
C GLN A 108 -7.99 5.40 -14.98
N ASP A 109 -8.06 6.68 -15.30
CA ASP A 109 -7.50 7.72 -14.47
C ASP A 109 -8.36 7.92 -13.22
N TYR A 110 -7.75 8.33 -12.12
CA TYR A 110 -8.50 8.80 -10.97
C TYR A 110 -9.21 10.11 -11.30
N PRO A 111 -10.35 10.41 -10.67
CA PRO A 111 -11.09 11.66 -10.90
C PRO A 111 -10.42 12.89 -10.24
N LEU A 112 -9.20 12.74 -9.74
CA LEU A 112 -8.40 13.77 -9.10
C LEU A 112 -6.92 13.57 -9.46
N THR A 113 -6.13 14.62 -9.28
CA THR A 113 -4.70 14.63 -9.56
C THR A 113 -3.86 14.45 -8.30
N TYR A 114 -2.56 14.17 -8.50
CA TYR A 114 -1.60 14.19 -7.41
C TYR A 114 -1.55 15.54 -6.68
N ASP A 115 -1.58 16.64 -7.42
CA ASP A 115 -1.48 17.98 -6.85
C ASP A 115 -2.68 18.33 -5.96
N GLU A 116 -3.87 17.85 -6.32
CA GLU A 116 -5.07 17.97 -5.48
C GLU A 116 -4.99 17.11 -4.21
N MET A 117 -4.35 15.93 -4.28
CA MET A 117 -4.15 15.05 -3.13
C MET A 117 -2.97 15.43 -2.24
N GLU A 118 -1.99 16.15 -2.76
CA GLU A 118 -0.74 16.47 -2.05
C GLU A 118 -0.95 17.09 -0.66
N PRO A 119 -1.83 18.08 -0.46
CA PRO A 119 -2.07 18.66 0.86
C PRO A 119 -2.58 17.65 1.89
N TYR A 120 -3.38 16.68 1.46
CA TYR A 120 -3.92 15.62 2.32
C TYR A 120 -2.87 14.59 2.68
N TYR A 121 -2.02 14.20 1.72
CA TYR A 121 -0.85 13.38 2.02
C TYR A 121 0.05 14.04 3.06
N THR A 122 0.34 15.32 2.87
CA THR A 122 1.16 16.08 3.80
C THR A 122 0.52 16.15 5.19
N ALA A 123 -0.77 16.42 5.28
CA ALA A 123 -1.49 16.46 6.56
C ALA A 123 -1.47 15.10 7.28
N PHE A 124 -1.67 14.01 6.55
CA PHE A 124 -1.65 12.66 7.08
C PHE A 124 -0.26 12.26 7.58
N GLU A 125 0.78 12.48 6.79
CA GLU A 125 2.17 12.20 7.15
C GLU A 125 2.63 12.99 8.39
N MET A 126 2.21 14.26 8.48
CA MET A 126 2.52 15.07 9.65
C MET A 126 1.78 14.59 10.89
N ALA A 127 0.52 14.16 10.77
CA ALA A 127 -0.27 13.64 11.89
C ALA A 127 0.28 12.31 12.43
N LEU A 128 0.79 11.44 11.54
CA LEU A 128 1.40 10.15 11.92
C LEU A 128 2.88 10.27 12.33
N GLY A 129 3.52 11.40 12.07
CA GLY A 129 4.96 11.53 12.32
C GLY A 129 5.83 10.72 11.35
N VAL A 130 5.42 10.59 10.10
CA VAL A 130 6.14 9.76 9.11
C VAL A 130 7.58 10.22 8.94
N ALA A 131 8.51 9.29 9.06
CA ALA A 131 9.93 9.46 8.78
C ALA A 131 10.24 9.08 7.33
N GLY A 132 11.09 9.82 6.64
CA GLY A 132 11.42 9.48 5.25
C GLY A 132 12.24 10.51 4.51
N GLU A 133 12.60 10.17 3.30
CA GLU A 133 13.21 11.06 2.31
C GLU A 133 12.46 10.95 0.97
N PRO A 134 12.45 12.02 0.14
CA PRO A 134 11.78 11.99 -1.15
C PRO A 134 12.37 10.91 -2.07
N GLY A 135 11.51 10.07 -2.66
CA GLY A 135 11.91 9.11 -3.68
C GLY A 135 12.07 9.77 -5.06
N TYR A 136 12.85 9.14 -5.91
CA TYR A 136 13.17 9.67 -7.26
C TYR A 136 11.92 9.88 -8.14
N PHE A 137 10.96 8.97 -8.07
CA PHE A 137 9.73 9.03 -8.87
C PHE A 137 8.55 9.70 -8.14
N GLY A 138 8.79 10.23 -6.95
CA GLY A 138 7.76 10.88 -6.16
C GLY A 138 7.28 12.19 -6.80
N GLY A 139 6.01 12.53 -6.56
CA GLY A 139 5.48 13.85 -6.91
C GLY A 139 6.11 14.97 -6.07
N LYS A 140 5.91 16.20 -6.51
CA LYS A 140 6.36 17.38 -5.76
C LYS A 140 5.72 17.41 -4.38
N ARG A 141 6.51 17.75 -3.38
CA ARG A 141 6.06 17.86 -1.99
C ARG A 141 6.01 19.32 -1.56
N SER A 142 4.96 19.72 -0.88
CA SER A 142 4.84 21.07 -0.27
C SER A 142 5.65 21.20 1.02
N LYS A 143 5.87 20.06 1.73
CA LYS A 143 6.67 19.99 2.96
C LYS A 143 7.56 18.75 2.95
N PRO A 144 8.71 18.78 3.67
CA PRO A 144 9.46 17.57 3.96
C PRO A 144 8.64 16.60 4.81
N TYR A 145 9.12 15.38 5.00
CA TYR A 145 8.56 14.44 5.96
C TYR A 145 8.61 15.02 7.38
N ALA A 146 7.72 14.55 8.26
CA ALA A 146 7.64 14.99 9.65
C ALA A 146 8.94 14.69 10.43
N MET A 147 9.57 13.56 10.10
CA MET A 147 10.79 13.08 10.74
C MET A 147 11.84 12.75 9.67
N PRO A 148 13.14 12.84 10.03
CA PRO A 148 14.22 12.40 9.13
C PRO A 148 14.08 10.89 8.83
N PRO A 149 14.68 10.41 7.71
CA PRO A 149 14.65 8.99 7.38
C PRO A 149 15.30 8.14 8.48
N LEU A 150 14.88 6.89 8.58
CA LEU A 150 15.46 5.93 9.51
C LEU A 150 16.97 5.77 9.27
N VAL A 151 17.70 5.49 10.34
CA VAL A 151 19.15 5.31 10.28
C VAL A 151 19.51 4.09 9.44
N LYS A 152 20.38 4.29 8.44
CA LYS A 152 20.84 3.20 7.56
C LYS A 152 21.77 2.26 8.35
N THR A 153 21.51 0.98 8.26
CA THR A 153 22.45 -0.03 8.74
C THR A 153 23.68 -0.12 7.80
N PRO A 154 24.82 -0.69 8.26
CA PRO A 154 25.97 -0.88 7.38
C PRO A 154 25.67 -1.67 6.10
N VAL A 155 24.76 -2.64 6.18
CA VAL A 155 24.32 -3.44 5.01
C VAL A 155 23.56 -2.57 4.03
N LEU A 156 22.60 -1.76 4.49
CA LEU A 156 21.84 -0.84 3.65
C LEU A 156 22.74 0.20 2.98
N SER A 157 23.76 0.70 3.69
CA SER A 157 24.73 1.66 3.13
C SER A 157 25.56 1.03 2.00
N LYS A 158 25.97 -0.23 2.14
CA LYS A 158 26.67 -0.97 1.08
C LYS A 158 25.74 -1.22 -0.11
N PHE A 159 24.52 -1.64 0.15
CA PHE A 159 23.50 -1.84 -0.90
C PHE A 159 23.25 -0.53 -1.68
N GLU A 160 23.06 0.58 -0.97
CA GLU A 160 22.86 1.89 -1.59
C GLU A 160 24.03 2.27 -2.51
N THR A 161 25.26 2.06 -2.05
CA THR A 161 26.47 2.34 -2.84
C THR A 161 26.48 1.51 -4.12
N ALA A 162 26.24 0.20 -4.01
CA ALA A 162 26.22 -0.70 -5.17
C ALA A 162 25.09 -0.34 -6.14
N ALA A 163 23.89 -0.04 -5.63
CA ALA A 163 22.76 0.34 -6.46
C ALA A 163 23.00 1.64 -7.24
N LYS A 164 23.63 2.65 -6.60
CA LYS A 164 24.02 3.90 -7.29
C LYS A 164 25.02 3.67 -8.41
N GLN A 165 25.94 2.73 -8.25
CA GLN A 165 26.90 2.38 -9.31
C GLN A 165 26.24 1.77 -10.55
N THR A 166 25.06 1.18 -10.41
CA THR A 166 24.27 0.63 -11.52
C THR A 166 23.26 1.63 -12.10
N GLY A 167 23.30 2.89 -11.70
CA GLY A 167 22.37 3.94 -12.17
C GLY A 167 21.00 3.90 -11.49
N CYS A 168 20.84 3.11 -10.42
CA CYS A 168 19.62 3.11 -9.61
C CYS A 168 19.58 4.29 -8.64
N HIS A 169 18.38 4.64 -8.16
CA HIS A 169 18.13 5.74 -7.24
C HIS A 169 17.54 5.21 -5.92
N PRO A 170 18.34 4.51 -5.10
CA PRO A 170 17.88 4.00 -3.82
C PRO A 170 17.57 5.13 -2.84
N TYR A 171 16.55 4.96 -2.04
CA TYR A 171 16.17 5.87 -0.95
C TYR A 171 15.56 5.09 0.21
N MET A 172 15.55 5.69 1.39
CA MET A 172 14.91 5.10 2.55
C MET A 172 13.39 5.21 2.41
N ILE A 173 12.71 4.07 2.58
CA ILE A 173 11.25 4.05 2.51
C ILE A 173 10.65 4.93 3.59
N PRO A 174 9.56 5.64 3.30
CA PRO A 174 8.82 6.37 4.31
C PRO A 174 8.11 5.39 5.24
N ALA A 175 8.23 5.62 6.54
CA ALA A 175 7.63 4.77 7.57
C ALA A 175 7.15 5.58 8.76
N ALA A 176 6.07 5.11 9.42
CA ALA A 176 5.53 5.65 10.66
C ALA A 176 5.69 4.67 11.81
#